data_7eaa4840ff034053a6e4a648f2c947f3
#
_entry.id   7eaa4840ff034053a6e4a648f2c947f3
#
_cell.length_a   1.000
_cell.length_b   1.000
_cell.length_c   1.000
_cell.angle_alpha   90.00
_cell.angle_beta   90.00
_cell.angle_gamma   90.00
#
_symmetry.space_group_name_H-M   'P 1'
#
loop_
_entity.id
_entity.type
_entity.pdbx_description
1 polymer ?
#
loop_
_entity_poly.entity_id
_entity_poly.type
_entity_poly.pdbx_seq_one_letter_code
_entity_poly.pdbx_strand_id
1 'polypeptide(L)'
;MYKRQIFSYDYELFFGIMSGTVQKTLIEPTNLLLDCMESVSARGNFFIDYLMFECLEKLSDERAKSDLKLMKEQVKDMVRRGHRIELHLHPHWIDAKYNGDGTWDYTDYTHYSLYSLDEDVRSRMFRDGTIYLTKLAREVDPDYTICAFRAGGWTIQPFCILKDCFKENGIVIDSSVMHGICQDNKYSKFDFRYAPNKEIYRFLDDVCVEDENGEFVEVPITVYNRNILKKTIEKVIRTFSIKKKCIADGTHQRLDLPIEPRRKKWLKSMPTAFSMSSRNPFIAALAFRASNKSLITIIDHPKDFTENALSIIKLYMKKADSITYHDIKQKL
;
A
#
# COMPACT_ATOMS: atom_id res chain seq x y z
N MET A 1 -3.77 27.18 2.44
CA MET A 1 -4.86 26.21 2.35
C MET A 1 -4.48 25.03 3.25
N TYR A 2 -5.34 24.69 4.20
CA TYR A 2 -5.15 23.52 5.05
C TYR A 2 -5.35 22.28 4.18
N LYS A 3 -4.40 21.36 4.16
CA LYS A 3 -4.46 20.13 3.35
C LYS A 3 -4.76 18.95 4.24
N ARG A 4 -5.76 18.15 3.86
CA ARG A 4 -6.01 16.84 4.47
C ARG A 4 -5.09 15.81 3.86
N GLN A 5 -4.73 14.80 4.64
CA GLN A 5 -3.86 13.71 4.19
C GLN A 5 -4.43 12.36 4.58
N ILE A 6 -4.33 11.43 3.64
CA ILE A 6 -4.51 10.01 3.89
C ILE A 6 -3.11 9.39 3.89
N PHE A 7 -2.69 8.94 5.05
CA PHE A 7 -1.48 8.12 5.17
C PHE A 7 -1.90 6.68 4.99
N SER A 8 -1.48 6.06 3.88
CA SER A 8 -1.78 4.66 3.63
C SER A 8 -0.50 3.85 3.47
N TYR A 9 -0.50 2.68 4.09
CA TYR A 9 0.65 1.81 4.23
C TYR A 9 0.27 0.39 3.84
N ASP A 10 1.02 -0.21 2.90
CA ASP A 10 0.85 -1.62 2.58
C ASP A 10 1.72 -2.43 3.55
N TYR A 11 1.06 -3.21 4.39
CA TYR A 11 1.68 -4.05 5.41
C TYR A 11 1.96 -5.42 4.83
N GLU A 12 3.16 -5.59 4.30
CA GLU A 12 3.60 -6.75 3.52
C GLU A 12 5.12 -6.96 3.57
N LEU A 13 5.59 -8.18 3.35
CA LEU A 13 7.01 -8.52 3.20
C LEU A 13 7.53 -8.09 1.81
N PHE A 14 8.86 -8.13 1.62
CA PHE A 14 9.43 -7.96 0.28
C PHE A 14 9.16 -9.19 -0.59
N PHE A 15 9.02 -8.97 -1.90
CA PHE A 15 8.87 -10.05 -2.88
C PHE A 15 10.20 -10.52 -3.42
N GLY A 16 10.27 -11.79 -3.86
CA GLY A 16 11.48 -12.45 -4.33
C GLY A 16 12.14 -13.30 -3.25
N ILE A 17 13.42 -13.62 -3.41
CA ILE A 17 14.17 -14.51 -2.51
C ILE A 17 14.65 -13.81 -1.22
N MET A 18 14.54 -12.50 -1.13
CA MET A 18 14.99 -11.68 0.00
C MET A 18 13.79 -11.03 0.70
N SER A 19 12.83 -11.85 1.12
CA SER A 19 11.58 -11.37 1.74
C SER A 19 11.81 -10.55 3.01
N GLY A 20 12.89 -10.78 3.70
CA GLY A 20 13.08 -10.35 5.07
C GLY A 20 12.22 -11.17 6.04
N THR A 21 12.46 -10.98 7.32
CA THR A 21 11.72 -11.63 8.41
C THR A 21 10.56 -10.76 8.88
N VAL A 22 9.51 -11.36 9.42
CA VAL A 22 8.37 -10.64 10.02
C VAL A 22 8.87 -9.63 11.06
N GLN A 23 9.77 -10.06 11.96
CA GLN A 23 10.29 -9.20 13.02
C GLN A 23 10.96 -7.92 12.48
N LYS A 24 11.89 -8.06 11.53
CA LYS A 24 12.71 -6.95 11.04
C LYS A 24 12.06 -6.14 9.93
N THR A 25 11.23 -6.78 9.12
CA THR A 25 10.63 -6.16 7.93
C THR A 25 9.25 -5.57 8.21
N LEU A 26 8.48 -6.14 9.14
CA LEU A 26 7.14 -5.65 9.48
C LEU A 26 7.08 -5.06 10.88
N ILE A 27 7.41 -5.84 11.92
CA ILE A 27 7.14 -5.45 13.31
C ILE A 27 7.94 -4.22 13.72
N GLU A 28 9.25 -4.25 13.59
CA GLU A 28 10.11 -3.14 14.04
C GLU A 28 9.83 -1.83 13.29
N PRO A 29 9.82 -1.78 11.95
CA PRO A 29 9.57 -0.52 11.26
C PRO A 29 8.15 0.00 11.46
N THR A 30 7.15 -0.89 11.62
CA THR A 30 5.78 -0.48 11.89
C THR A 30 5.64 0.10 13.29
N ASN A 31 6.26 -0.49 14.32
CA ASN A 31 6.24 0.08 15.67
C ASN A 31 6.82 1.50 15.69
N LEU A 32 7.97 1.71 15.03
CA LEU A 32 8.57 3.04 14.90
C LEU A 32 7.65 4.02 14.18
N LEU A 33 6.93 3.56 13.17
CA LEU A 33 5.93 4.36 12.46
C LEU A 33 4.76 4.73 13.38
N LEU A 34 4.18 3.76 14.09
CA LEU A 34 3.06 3.99 15.01
C LEU A 34 3.43 4.99 16.11
N ASP A 35 4.60 4.85 16.73
CA ASP A 35 5.12 5.78 17.73
C ASP A 35 5.33 7.19 17.14
N CYS A 36 5.82 7.24 15.91
CA CYS A 36 5.99 8.50 15.19
C CYS A 36 4.65 9.19 14.95
N MET A 37 3.63 8.46 14.51
CA MET A 37 2.29 8.96 14.23
C MET A 37 1.58 9.42 15.50
N GLU A 38 1.65 8.64 16.56
CA GLU A 38 1.11 9.00 17.86
C GLU A 38 1.71 10.29 18.40
N SER A 39 3.04 10.47 18.28
CA SER A 39 3.74 11.69 18.74
C SER A 39 3.26 12.99 18.08
N VAL A 40 2.48 12.92 17.01
CA VAL A 40 1.92 14.05 16.25
C VAL A 40 0.40 13.95 16.07
N SER A 41 -0.26 13.05 16.79
CA SER A 41 -1.70 12.80 16.76
C SER A 41 -2.24 12.51 15.37
N ALA A 42 -1.47 11.76 14.55
CA ALA A 42 -1.87 11.41 13.20
C ALA A 42 -2.45 9.98 13.15
N ARG A 43 -3.42 9.79 12.25
CA ARG A 43 -4.02 8.49 11.97
C ARG A 43 -3.54 7.97 10.62
N GLY A 44 -3.30 6.66 10.54
CA GLY A 44 -2.93 5.95 9.31
C GLY A 44 -3.95 4.90 8.93
N ASN A 45 -3.82 4.42 7.71
CA ASN A 45 -4.59 3.32 7.14
C ASN A 45 -3.61 2.26 6.69
N PHE A 46 -3.70 1.06 7.25
CA PHE A 46 -2.83 -0.06 6.94
C PHE A 46 -3.59 -1.07 6.10
N PHE A 47 -3.16 -1.28 4.88
CA PHE A 47 -3.65 -2.32 3.99
C PHE A 47 -2.92 -3.62 4.32
N ILE A 48 -3.62 -4.51 5.01
CA ILE A 48 -3.03 -5.74 5.58
C ILE A 48 -3.08 -6.84 4.53
N ASP A 49 -1.92 -7.36 4.13
CA ASP A 49 -1.85 -8.53 3.26
C ASP A 49 -2.29 -9.79 4.00
N TYR A 50 -3.60 -10.10 3.86
CA TYR A 50 -4.24 -11.21 4.58
C TYR A 50 -3.62 -12.56 4.25
N LEU A 51 -3.22 -12.79 2.99
CA LEU A 51 -2.72 -14.11 2.58
C LEU A 51 -1.43 -14.51 3.30
N MET A 52 -0.67 -13.53 3.78
CA MET A 52 0.48 -13.77 4.65
C MET A 52 0.06 -14.45 5.97
N PHE A 53 -1.06 -14.04 6.57
CA PHE A 53 -1.61 -14.68 7.77
C PHE A 53 -2.09 -16.09 7.46
N GLU A 54 -2.83 -16.27 6.38
CA GLU A 54 -3.33 -17.58 5.94
C GLU A 54 -2.19 -18.58 5.72
N CYS A 55 -1.09 -18.14 5.09
CA CYS A 55 0.07 -19.00 4.84
C CYS A 55 0.79 -19.38 6.15
N LEU A 56 0.97 -18.43 7.08
CA LEU A 56 1.57 -18.71 8.37
C LEU A 56 0.71 -19.65 9.23
N GLU A 57 -0.62 -19.56 9.16
CA GLU A 57 -1.54 -20.44 9.91
C GLU A 57 -1.46 -21.91 9.45
N LYS A 58 -1.09 -22.17 8.21
CA LYS A 58 -0.92 -23.51 7.66
C LYS A 58 0.37 -24.20 8.11
N LEU A 59 1.30 -23.46 8.72
CA LEU A 59 2.59 -23.98 9.14
C LEU A 59 2.55 -24.50 10.59
N SER A 60 3.16 -25.66 10.81
CA SER A 60 3.36 -26.21 12.17
C SER A 60 4.64 -25.72 12.85
N ASP A 61 5.46 -24.95 12.14
CA ASP A 61 6.74 -24.42 12.60
C ASP A 61 6.57 -23.41 13.75
N GLU A 62 7.39 -23.53 14.80
CA GLU A 62 7.26 -22.69 16.00
C GLU A 62 7.61 -21.21 15.74
N ARG A 63 8.53 -20.94 14.82
CA ARG A 63 8.85 -19.57 14.41
C ARG A 63 7.70 -18.95 13.64
N ALA A 64 7.10 -19.69 12.70
CA ALA A 64 5.93 -19.24 11.97
C ALA A 64 4.75 -18.92 12.90
N LYS A 65 4.52 -19.75 13.93
CA LYS A 65 3.50 -19.46 14.97
C LYS A 65 3.83 -18.22 15.78
N SER A 66 5.10 -18.02 16.13
CA SER A 66 5.55 -16.81 16.83
C SER A 66 5.37 -15.56 15.96
N ASP A 67 5.76 -15.62 14.69
CA ASP A 67 5.62 -14.53 13.73
C ASP A 67 4.14 -14.17 13.52
N LEU A 68 3.27 -15.17 13.37
CA LEU A 68 1.83 -14.97 13.27
C LEU A 68 1.25 -14.27 14.51
N LYS A 69 1.69 -14.68 15.71
CA LYS A 69 1.26 -14.05 16.97
C LYS A 69 1.69 -12.58 17.02
N LEU A 70 2.93 -12.27 16.66
CA LEU A 70 3.43 -10.89 16.62
C LEU A 70 2.62 -10.02 15.67
N MET A 71 2.33 -10.53 14.47
CA MET A 71 1.53 -9.80 13.47
C MET A 71 0.11 -9.54 13.97
N LYS A 72 -0.57 -10.56 14.57
CA LYS A 72 -1.91 -10.39 15.14
C LYS A 72 -1.92 -9.31 16.22
N GLU A 73 -0.96 -9.33 17.14
CA GLU A 73 -0.87 -8.31 18.19
C GLU A 73 -0.59 -6.92 17.64
N GLN A 74 0.28 -6.79 16.63
CA GLN A 74 0.57 -5.50 16.01
C GLN A 74 -0.65 -4.93 15.27
N VAL A 75 -1.40 -5.76 14.55
CA VAL A 75 -2.65 -5.33 13.89
C VAL A 75 -3.69 -4.85 14.92
N LYS A 76 -3.83 -5.54 16.05
CA LYS A 76 -4.67 -5.07 17.16
C LYS A 76 -4.16 -3.77 17.78
N ASP A 77 -2.84 -3.60 17.86
CA ASP A 77 -2.24 -2.36 18.38
C ASP A 77 -2.50 -1.17 17.44
N MET A 78 -2.46 -1.37 16.12
CA MET A 78 -2.87 -0.36 15.14
C MET A 78 -4.30 0.15 15.42
N VAL A 79 -5.25 -0.77 15.62
CA VAL A 79 -6.65 -0.42 15.92
C VAL A 79 -6.76 0.29 17.28
N ARG A 80 -6.07 -0.21 18.31
CA ARG A 80 -6.07 0.37 19.68
C ARG A 80 -5.54 1.82 19.68
N ARG A 81 -4.56 2.13 18.83
CA ARG A 81 -4.02 3.48 18.65
C ARG A 81 -4.86 4.37 17.72
N GLY A 82 -6.04 3.91 17.28
CA GLY A 82 -6.96 4.67 16.43
C GLY A 82 -6.60 4.72 14.95
N HIS A 83 -5.68 3.87 14.49
CA HIS A 83 -5.44 3.66 13.07
C HIS A 83 -6.48 2.73 12.46
N ARG A 84 -6.59 2.74 11.13
CA ARG A 84 -7.44 1.82 10.39
C ARG A 84 -6.63 0.69 9.79
N ILE A 85 -7.22 -0.50 9.77
CA ILE A 85 -6.74 -1.62 8.98
C ILE A 85 -7.76 -1.90 7.86
N GLU A 86 -7.27 -2.18 6.67
CA GLU A 86 -8.08 -2.42 5.48
C GLU A 86 -7.53 -3.63 4.71
N LEU A 87 -8.30 -4.18 3.78
CA LEU A 87 -7.92 -5.41 3.07
C LEU A 87 -6.90 -5.15 1.97
N HIS A 88 -5.85 -5.96 1.96
CA HIS A 88 -4.85 -6.09 0.90
C HIS A 88 -4.70 -7.54 0.49
N LEU A 89 -4.55 -7.81 -0.80
CA LEU A 89 -4.39 -9.18 -1.30
C LEU A 89 -3.26 -9.25 -2.33
N HIS A 90 -2.29 -10.10 -2.03
CA HIS A 90 -1.23 -10.51 -2.96
C HIS A 90 -1.37 -11.98 -3.31
N PRO A 91 -2.05 -12.34 -4.42
CA PRO A 91 -2.33 -13.74 -4.76
C PRO A 91 -1.09 -14.63 -4.92
N HIS A 92 0.08 -14.06 -5.17
CA HIS A 92 1.34 -14.82 -5.27
C HIS A 92 1.70 -15.60 -4.00
N TRP A 93 1.05 -15.33 -2.87
CA TRP A 93 1.17 -16.16 -1.67
C TRP A 93 0.72 -17.61 -1.88
N ILE A 94 -0.10 -17.90 -2.91
CA ILE A 94 -0.48 -19.27 -3.29
C ILE A 94 0.77 -20.09 -3.64
N ASP A 95 1.74 -19.47 -4.29
CA ASP A 95 2.95 -20.10 -4.80
C ASP A 95 4.16 -19.89 -3.85
N ALA A 96 3.98 -19.15 -2.75
CA ALA A 96 5.04 -18.82 -1.81
C ALA A 96 5.54 -20.06 -1.06
N LYS A 97 6.85 -20.17 -0.85
CA LYS A 97 7.48 -21.27 -0.12
C LYS A 97 8.16 -20.75 1.14
N TYR A 98 7.85 -21.35 2.27
CA TYR A 98 8.51 -21.05 3.53
C TYR A 98 9.89 -21.70 3.60
N ASN A 99 10.92 -20.95 3.95
CA ASN A 99 12.32 -21.44 4.00
C ASN A 99 12.68 -22.08 5.35
N GLY A 100 11.80 -22.01 6.37
CA GLY A 100 12.05 -22.58 7.70
C GLY A 100 12.84 -21.64 8.63
N ASP A 101 13.26 -20.48 8.15
CA ASP A 101 14.07 -19.51 8.91
C ASP A 101 13.33 -18.16 9.13
N GLY A 102 12.04 -18.11 8.86
CA GLY A 102 11.21 -16.90 8.93
C GLY A 102 11.21 -16.09 7.64
N THR A 103 11.87 -16.57 6.59
CA THR A 103 11.84 -15.96 5.26
C THR A 103 11.05 -16.80 4.28
N TRP A 104 10.71 -16.19 3.14
CA TRP A 104 9.89 -16.78 2.10
C TRP A 104 10.53 -16.63 0.73
N ASP A 105 10.32 -17.62 -0.14
CA ASP A 105 10.62 -17.56 -1.56
C ASP A 105 9.35 -17.20 -2.35
N TYR A 106 9.37 -16.07 -3.03
CA TYR A 106 8.30 -15.52 -3.89
C TYR A 106 8.77 -15.46 -5.35
N THR A 107 9.58 -16.36 -5.82
CA THR A 107 10.09 -16.33 -7.19
C THR A 107 9.08 -16.85 -8.21
N ASP A 108 8.03 -17.55 -7.77
CA ASP A 108 6.91 -17.93 -8.62
C ASP A 108 5.87 -16.80 -8.65
N TYR A 109 5.64 -16.26 -9.84
CA TYR A 109 4.69 -15.16 -10.08
C TYR A 109 3.47 -15.61 -10.90
N THR A 110 3.19 -16.91 -10.97
CA THR A 110 2.06 -17.46 -11.75
C THR A 110 0.74 -16.82 -11.33
N HIS A 111 0.51 -16.67 -10.02
CA HIS A 111 -0.68 -16.04 -9.45
C HIS A 111 -0.41 -14.63 -8.92
N TYR A 112 0.35 -13.81 -9.65
CA TYR A 112 0.69 -12.46 -9.18
C TYR A 112 -0.51 -11.52 -9.08
N SER A 113 -1.45 -11.63 -10.01
CA SER A 113 -2.58 -10.69 -10.15
C SER A 113 -3.92 -11.36 -9.85
N LEU A 114 -4.88 -10.61 -9.29
CA LEU A 114 -6.23 -11.12 -9.00
C LEU A 114 -6.94 -11.66 -10.24
N TYR A 115 -6.66 -11.12 -11.42
CA TYR A 115 -7.26 -11.61 -12.68
C TYR A 115 -6.69 -12.95 -13.16
N SER A 116 -5.58 -13.44 -12.58
CA SER A 116 -5.03 -14.77 -12.88
C SER A 116 -5.74 -15.90 -12.11
N LEU A 117 -6.61 -15.54 -11.18
CA LEU A 117 -7.32 -16.49 -10.31
C LEU A 117 -8.69 -16.86 -10.90
N ASP A 118 -9.11 -18.09 -10.63
CA ASP A 118 -10.49 -18.49 -10.80
C ASP A 118 -11.42 -17.69 -9.87
N GLU A 119 -12.68 -17.55 -10.26
CA GLU A 119 -13.69 -16.76 -9.55
C GLU A 119 -13.87 -17.23 -8.10
N ASP A 120 -14.02 -18.54 -7.90
CA ASP A 120 -14.21 -19.13 -6.57
C ASP A 120 -13.03 -18.85 -5.64
N VAL A 121 -11.81 -18.95 -6.16
CA VAL A 121 -10.59 -18.68 -5.39
C VAL A 121 -10.52 -17.21 -5.00
N ARG A 122 -10.81 -16.33 -5.95
CA ARG A 122 -10.83 -14.88 -5.74
C ARG A 122 -11.89 -14.47 -4.71
N SER A 123 -13.13 -14.95 -4.87
CA SER A 123 -14.23 -14.68 -3.95
C SER A 123 -13.93 -15.19 -2.54
N ARG A 124 -13.36 -16.39 -2.43
CA ARG A 124 -12.90 -16.93 -1.15
C ARG A 124 -11.87 -16.01 -0.46
N MET A 125 -10.86 -15.54 -1.19
CA MET A 125 -9.81 -14.68 -0.62
C MET A 125 -10.36 -13.36 -0.08
N PHE A 126 -11.29 -12.74 -0.80
CA PHE A 126 -11.95 -11.51 -0.34
C PHE A 126 -12.78 -11.77 0.91
N ARG A 127 -13.62 -12.81 0.89
CA ARG A 127 -14.49 -13.18 2.01
C ARG A 127 -13.65 -13.53 3.25
N ASP A 128 -12.74 -14.47 3.12
CA ASP A 128 -11.98 -14.98 4.25
C ASP A 128 -11.05 -13.88 4.83
N GLY A 129 -10.44 -13.06 3.97
CA GLY A 129 -9.63 -11.91 4.38
C GLY A 129 -10.44 -10.85 5.13
N THR A 130 -11.61 -10.49 4.60
CA THR A 130 -12.49 -9.51 5.25
C THR A 130 -13.01 -10.01 6.60
N ILE A 131 -13.44 -11.28 6.67
CA ILE A 131 -13.91 -11.90 7.93
C ILE A 131 -12.76 -11.94 8.95
N TYR A 132 -11.59 -12.40 8.52
CA TYR A 132 -10.42 -12.55 9.39
C TYR A 132 -9.98 -11.21 10.01
N LEU A 133 -9.76 -10.21 9.17
CA LEU A 133 -9.31 -8.90 9.64
C LEU A 133 -10.38 -8.19 10.48
N THR A 134 -11.65 -8.32 10.10
CA THR A 134 -12.76 -7.77 10.89
C THR A 134 -12.82 -8.43 12.26
N LYS A 135 -12.70 -9.77 12.36
CA LYS A 135 -12.69 -10.49 13.62
C LYS A 135 -11.52 -10.04 14.50
N LEU A 136 -10.34 -9.93 13.92
CA LEU A 136 -9.14 -9.50 14.65
C LEU A 136 -9.27 -8.07 15.19
N ALA A 137 -9.81 -7.15 14.38
CA ALA A 137 -10.04 -5.77 14.79
C ALA A 137 -11.12 -5.65 15.86
N ARG A 138 -12.16 -6.48 15.81
CA ARG A 138 -13.25 -6.50 16.79
C ARG A 138 -12.86 -7.00 18.19
N GLU A 139 -11.70 -7.60 18.33
CA GLU A 139 -11.13 -7.84 19.66
C GLU A 139 -10.76 -6.52 20.39
N VAL A 140 -10.67 -5.41 19.65
CA VAL A 140 -10.33 -4.08 20.19
C VAL A 140 -11.50 -3.09 20.04
N ASP A 141 -12.13 -3.04 18.87
CA ASP A 141 -13.27 -2.18 18.53
C ASP A 141 -14.43 -3.06 18.02
N PRO A 142 -15.46 -3.35 18.88
CA PRO A 142 -16.56 -4.26 18.53
C PRO A 142 -17.33 -3.89 17.27
N ASP A 143 -17.37 -2.61 16.91
CA ASP A 143 -18.13 -2.09 15.76
C ASP A 143 -17.28 -1.97 14.49
N TYR A 144 -16.05 -2.50 14.53
CA TYR A 144 -15.12 -2.40 13.41
C TYR A 144 -15.63 -3.07 12.16
N THR A 145 -15.44 -2.41 11.02
CA THR A 145 -15.71 -2.95 9.68
C THR A 145 -14.58 -2.57 8.74
N ILE A 146 -14.14 -3.52 7.91
CA ILE A 146 -13.31 -3.25 6.75
C ILE A 146 -14.18 -2.49 5.73
N CYS A 147 -13.64 -1.48 5.09
CA CYS A 147 -14.38 -0.67 4.12
C CYS A 147 -13.60 -0.30 2.86
N ALA A 148 -12.29 -0.50 2.88
CA ALA A 148 -11.43 -0.19 1.76
C ALA A 148 -10.58 -1.38 1.34
N PHE A 149 -10.15 -1.35 0.09
CA PHE A 149 -9.29 -2.34 -0.53
C PHE A 149 -8.16 -1.69 -1.30
N ARG A 150 -7.03 -2.38 -1.35
CA ARG A 150 -5.95 -2.09 -2.28
C ARG A 150 -5.47 -3.37 -2.94
N ALA A 151 -5.44 -3.39 -4.27
CA ALA A 151 -4.95 -4.54 -5.02
C ALA A 151 -3.42 -4.65 -4.94
N GLY A 152 -2.92 -5.86 -4.69
CA GLY A 152 -1.51 -6.17 -4.76
C GLY A 152 -0.94 -5.82 -6.14
N GLY A 153 0.20 -5.13 -6.16
CA GLY A 153 0.80 -4.64 -7.41
C GLY A 153 -0.10 -3.70 -8.21
N TRP A 154 -1.12 -3.10 -7.58
CA TRP A 154 -2.13 -2.22 -8.19
C TRP A 154 -2.97 -2.87 -9.29
N THR A 155 -3.07 -4.19 -9.31
CA THR A 155 -3.76 -4.97 -10.36
C THR A 155 -5.26 -5.04 -10.15
N ILE A 156 -5.93 -3.89 -9.98
CA ILE A 156 -7.38 -3.77 -9.77
C ILE A 156 -8.19 -3.98 -11.06
N GLN A 157 -7.57 -3.90 -12.22
CA GLN A 157 -8.24 -4.07 -13.51
C GLN A 157 -8.17 -5.52 -14.01
N PRO A 158 -9.24 -6.01 -14.68
CA PRO A 158 -10.54 -5.36 -14.88
C PRO A 158 -11.39 -5.41 -13.59
N PHE A 159 -11.97 -4.29 -13.17
CA PHE A 159 -12.75 -4.22 -11.93
C PHE A 159 -14.04 -5.06 -11.97
N CYS A 160 -14.63 -5.24 -13.14
CA CYS A 160 -15.88 -5.99 -13.28
C CYS A 160 -15.81 -7.42 -12.69
N ILE A 161 -14.64 -8.06 -12.66
CA ILE A 161 -14.47 -9.38 -12.04
C ILE A 161 -14.33 -9.32 -10.50
N LEU A 162 -14.17 -8.14 -9.93
CA LEU A 162 -14.02 -7.89 -8.49
C LEU A 162 -15.28 -7.28 -7.87
N LYS A 163 -16.21 -6.83 -8.71
CA LYS A 163 -17.39 -6.07 -8.30
C LYS A 163 -18.22 -6.80 -7.23
N ASP A 164 -18.51 -8.08 -7.46
CA ASP A 164 -19.27 -8.88 -6.51
C ASP A 164 -18.47 -9.17 -5.24
N CYS A 165 -17.16 -9.37 -5.36
CA CYS A 165 -16.30 -9.49 -4.19
C CYS A 165 -16.38 -8.25 -3.28
N PHE A 166 -16.41 -7.04 -3.85
CA PHE A 166 -16.59 -5.80 -3.09
C PHE A 166 -17.95 -5.73 -2.41
N LYS A 167 -19.04 -5.98 -3.17
CA LYS A 167 -20.43 -5.94 -2.67
C LYS A 167 -20.66 -6.91 -1.52
N GLU A 168 -20.31 -8.16 -1.71
CA GLU A 168 -20.53 -9.23 -0.74
C GLU A 168 -19.77 -9.03 0.57
N ASN A 169 -18.62 -8.31 0.52
CA ASN A 169 -17.78 -8.09 1.66
C ASN A 169 -17.90 -6.67 2.25
N GLY A 170 -18.83 -5.85 1.77
CA GLY A 170 -19.08 -4.49 2.27
C GLY A 170 -17.91 -3.51 2.03
N ILE A 171 -17.06 -3.83 1.05
CA ILE A 171 -15.98 -2.96 0.59
C ILE A 171 -16.58 -1.94 -0.38
N VAL A 172 -16.41 -0.67 -0.10
CA VAL A 172 -16.98 0.41 -0.91
C VAL A 172 -15.92 1.35 -1.48
N ILE A 173 -14.69 1.27 -0.98
CA ILE A 173 -13.57 2.13 -1.40
C ILE A 173 -12.47 1.29 -2.01
N ASP A 174 -12.03 1.65 -3.23
CA ASP A 174 -10.72 1.24 -3.76
C ASP A 174 -9.68 2.34 -3.58
N SER A 175 -8.43 1.97 -3.43
CA SER A 175 -7.30 2.90 -3.41
C SER A 175 -6.09 2.32 -4.13
N SER A 176 -6.32 1.84 -5.35
CA SER A 176 -5.28 1.23 -6.19
C SER A 176 -4.85 2.11 -7.35
N VAL A 177 -5.66 3.09 -7.75
CA VAL A 177 -5.43 3.89 -8.96
C VAL A 177 -4.35 4.96 -8.74
N MET A 178 -3.51 5.12 -9.76
CA MET A 178 -2.50 6.18 -9.87
C MET A 178 -2.62 6.86 -11.23
N HIS A 179 -3.28 8.00 -11.30
CA HIS A 179 -3.50 8.71 -12.55
C HIS A 179 -2.23 8.86 -13.40
N GLY A 180 -2.30 8.50 -14.67
CA GLY A 180 -1.20 8.63 -15.63
C GLY A 180 -0.16 7.52 -15.59
N ILE A 181 -0.29 6.51 -14.71
CA ILE A 181 0.62 5.36 -14.62
C ILE A 181 0.01 4.17 -15.35
N CYS A 182 0.84 3.42 -16.05
CA CYS A 182 0.46 2.12 -16.62
C CYS A 182 1.60 1.12 -16.45
N GLN A 183 1.23 -0.14 -16.40
CA GLN A 183 2.14 -1.28 -16.40
C GLN A 183 1.58 -2.35 -17.33
N ASP A 184 2.44 -2.91 -18.17
CA ASP A 184 2.11 -4.02 -19.05
C ASP A 184 3.33 -4.95 -19.13
N ASN A 185 3.29 -6.01 -18.33
CA ASN A 185 4.31 -7.05 -18.35
C ASN A 185 3.63 -8.43 -18.15
N LYS A 186 4.42 -9.48 -18.18
CA LYS A 186 3.92 -10.86 -18.11
C LYS A 186 3.02 -11.13 -16.90
N TYR A 187 3.29 -10.51 -15.75
CA TYR A 187 2.66 -10.84 -14.47
C TYR A 187 1.67 -9.78 -13.99
N SER A 188 1.85 -8.53 -14.42
CA SER A 188 1.08 -7.40 -13.95
C SER A 188 0.69 -6.50 -15.10
N LYS A 189 -0.62 -6.22 -15.21
CA LYS A 189 -1.17 -5.36 -16.24
C LYS A 189 -2.22 -4.45 -15.67
N PHE A 190 -2.03 -3.15 -15.84
CA PHE A 190 -3.04 -2.12 -15.56
C PHE A 190 -2.76 -0.86 -16.39
N ASP A 191 -3.80 -0.09 -16.65
CA ASP A 191 -3.69 1.15 -17.42
C ASP A 191 -4.54 2.27 -16.79
N PHE A 192 -3.90 3.10 -15.98
CA PHE A 192 -4.51 4.25 -15.33
C PHE A 192 -4.19 5.58 -16.03
N ARG A 193 -3.72 5.54 -17.28
CA ARG A 193 -3.36 6.77 -18.02
C ARG A 193 -4.52 7.72 -18.17
N TYR A 194 -5.72 7.17 -18.28
CA TYR A 194 -6.96 7.91 -18.51
C TYR A 194 -7.88 7.97 -17.29
N ALA A 195 -7.46 7.44 -16.16
CA ALA A 195 -8.23 7.55 -14.91
C ALA A 195 -8.46 9.03 -14.54
N PRO A 196 -9.58 9.37 -13.88
CA PRO A 196 -9.85 10.73 -13.45
C PRO A 196 -8.72 11.31 -12.57
N ASN A 197 -8.27 12.54 -12.88
CA ASN A 197 -7.28 13.21 -12.03
C ASN A 197 -7.96 13.95 -10.87
N LYS A 198 -8.79 13.23 -10.13
CA LYS A 198 -9.54 13.72 -8.98
C LYS A 198 -8.94 13.19 -7.68
N GLU A 199 -9.35 13.77 -6.56
CA GLU A 199 -8.94 13.34 -5.22
C GLU A 199 -9.81 12.17 -4.74
N ILE A 200 -11.08 12.18 -5.13
CA ILE A 200 -12.09 11.15 -4.86
C ILE A 200 -13.09 11.19 -6.02
N TYR A 201 -13.56 10.04 -6.48
CA TYR A 201 -14.66 9.94 -7.45
C TYR A 201 -15.42 8.64 -7.29
N ARG A 202 -16.66 8.60 -7.78
CA ARG A 202 -17.47 7.37 -7.82
C ARG A 202 -17.23 6.63 -9.14
N PHE A 203 -17.39 5.34 -9.11
CA PHE A 203 -17.34 4.47 -10.29
C PHE A 203 -18.25 3.24 -10.12
N LEU A 204 -18.54 2.52 -11.20
CA LEU A 204 -19.42 1.34 -11.19
C LEU A 204 -18.71 0.06 -11.66
N ASP A 205 -18.24 0.03 -12.89
CA ASP A 205 -17.67 -1.17 -13.53
C ASP A 205 -16.20 -1.04 -13.91
N ASP A 206 -15.69 0.17 -14.01
CA ASP A 206 -14.29 0.46 -14.33
C ASP A 206 -13.76 1.59 -13.44
N VAL A 207 -12.70 1.31 -12.71
CA VAL A 207 -12.02 2.27 -11.84
C VAL A 207 -11.46 3.50 -12.58
N CYS A 208 -11.35 3.43 -13.89
CA CYS A 208 -10.89 4.55 -14.73
C CYS A 208 -12.03 5.39 -15.32
N VAL A 209 -13.28 5.01 -15.07
CA VAL A 209 -14.47 5.70 -15.58
C VAL A 209 -15.29 6.23 -14.42
N GLU A 210 -15.35 7.55 -14.32
CA GLU A 210 -16.20 8.21 -13.31
C GLU A 210 -17.67 8.01 -13.64
N ASP A 211 -18.46 7.61 -12.63
CA ASP A 211 -19.90 7.52 -12.67
C ASP A 211 -20.49 8.12 -11.40
N GLU A 212 -21.24 9.22 -11.52
CA GLU A 212 -21.82 9.92 -10.37
C GLU A 212 -22.80 9.03 -9.58
N ASN A 213 -23.44 8.07 -10.24
CA ASN A 213 -24.34 7.08 -9.64
C ASN A 213 -23.61 5.78 -9.23
N GLY A 214 -22.29 5.73 -9.38
CA GLY A 214 -21.49 4.57 -9.06
C GLY A 214 -21.62 4.13 -7.60
N GLU A 215 -21.64 2.84 -7.38
CA GLU A 215 -21.76 2.24 -6.04
C GLU A 215 -20.47 2.28 -5.27
N PHE A 216 -19.33 2.37 -5.97
CA PHE A 216 -17.99 2.35 -5.38
C PHE A 216 -17.33 3.71 -5.46
N VAL A 217 -16.31 3.89 -4.63
CA VAL A 217 -15.53 5.11 -4.56
C VAL A 217 -14.06 4.78 -4.76
N GLU A 218 -13.44 5.47 -5.70
CA GLU A 218 -11.99 5.48 -5.84
C GLU A 218 -11.40 6.66 -5.05
N VAL A 219 -10.39 6.35 -4.25
CA VAL A 219 -9.53 7.34 -3.58
C VAL A 219 -8.11 7.18 -4.11
N PRO A 220 -7.79 7.79 -5.26
CA PRO A 220 -6.53 7.53 -5.93
C PRO A 220 -5.32 7.92 -5.10
N ILE A 221 -4.27 7.11 -5.22
CA ILE A 221 -2.94 7.47 -4.73
C ILE A 221 -2.50 8.73 -5.47
N THR A 222 -2.14 9.76 -4.72
CA THR A 222 -1.74 11.03 -5.32
C THR A 222 -0.44 10.87 -6.09
N VAL A 223 -0.43 11.35 -7.33
CA VAL A 223 0.75 11.39 -8.18
C VAL A 223 1.19 12.83 -8.44
N TYR A 224 2.47 13.01 -8.71
CA TYR A 224 3.04 14.26 -9.19
C TYR A 224 4.00 14.00 -10.33
N ASN A 225 4.12 14.95 -11.24
CA ASN A 225 5.01 14.82 -12.39
C ASN A 225 6.45 15.17 -12.03
N ARG A 226 7.37 14.23 -12.27
CA ARG A 226 8.82 14.42 -12.17
C ARG A 226 9.37 14.84 -13.54
N ASN A 227 9.54 16.15 -13.73
CA ASN A 227 10.24 16.70 -14.88
C ASN A 227 11.78 16.64 -14.71
N ILE A 228 12.52 17.00 -15.74
CA ILE A 228 14.00 16.99 -15.76
C ILE A 228 14.58 17.79 -14.58
N LEU A 229 14.05 18.98 -14.31
CA LEU A 229 14.52 19.85 -13.24
C LEU A 229 14.40 19.17 -11.87
N LYS A 230 13.23 18.60 -11.57
CA LYS A 230 13.01 17.85 -10.32
C LYS A 230 13.94 16.63 -10.22
N LYS A 231 14.12 15.88 -11.31
CA LYS A 231 15.05 14.74 -11.36
C LYS A 231 16.50 15.15 -11.12
N THR A 232 16.92 16.30 -11.65
CA THR A 232 18.27 16.84 -11.42
C THR A 232 18.47 17.25 -9.97
N ILE A 233 17.52 18.00 -9.40
CA ILE A 233 17.53 18.38 -7.97
C ILE A 233 17.59 17.14 -7.09
N GLU A 234 16.74 16.14 -7.35
CA GLU A 234 16.76 14.87 -6.62
C GLU A 234 18.12 14.16 -6.71
N LYS A 235 18.73 14.15 -7.90
CA LYS A 235 20.06 13.55 -8.09
C LYS A 235 21.13 14.27 -7.28
N VAL A 236 21.16 15.60 -7.31
CA VAL A 236 22.12 16.42 -6.55
C VAL A 236 21.95 16.15 -5.05
N ILE A 237 20.72 16.24 -4.53
CA ILE A 237 20.44 15.99 -3.11
C ILE A 237 20.85 14.57 -2.71
N ARG A 238 20.54 13.57 -3.52
CA ARG A 238 20.93 12.17 -3.25
C ARG A 238 22.44 11.95 -3.24
N THR A 239 23.19 12.71 -4.02
CA THR A 239 24.67 12.62 -4.04
C THR A 239 25.26 13.12 -2.74
N PHE A 240 24.68 14.16 -2.13
CA PHE A 240 25.15 14.75 -0.89
C PHE A 240 24.46 14.21 0.37
N SER A 241 23.40 13.40 0.22
CA SER A 241 22.71 12.79 1.37
C SER A 241 23.44 11.54 1.82
N ILE A 242 23.64 11.41 3.13
CA ILE A 242 24.12 10.18 3.74
C ILE A 242 23.06 9.10 3.49
N LYS A 243 23.44 8.01 2.83
CA LYS A 243 22.55 6.84 2.65
C LYS A 243 22.31 6.21 4.02
N LYS A 244 21.13 6.43 4.59
CA LYS A 244 20.74 5.70 5.78
C LYS A 244 20.26 4.30 5.37
N LYS A 245 20.67 3.30 6.15
CA LYS A 245 20.28 1.91 5.95
C LYS A 245 18.77 1.79 6.16
N CYS A 246 18.11 0.96 5.35
CA CYS A 246 16.74 0.53 5.59
C CYS A 246 16.68 -0.22 6.94
N ILE A 247 15.58 -0.10 7.66
CA ILE A 247 15.37 -0.77 8.95
C ILE A 247 15.20 -2.27 8.70
N ALA A 248 14.46 -2.62 7.64
CA ALA A 248 14.16 -3.98 7.26
C ALA A 248 15.40 -4.79 6.82
N ASP A 249 15.33 -6.10 6.96
CA ASP A 249 16.37 -7.06 6.56
C ASP A 249 16.13 -7.71 5.18
N GLY A 250 15.00 -7.43 4.53
CA GLY A 250 14.72 -7.84 3.16
C GLY A 250 15.14 -6.79 2.12
N THR A 251 14.95 -7.12 0.85
CA THR A 251 15.22 -6.19 -0.26
C THR A 251 14.25 -6.43 -1.42
N HIS A 252 13.87 -5.36 -2.11
CA HIS A 252 13.09 -5.47 -3.35
C HIS A 252 13.86 -6.26 -4.41
N GLN A 253 13.24 -7.31 -4.91
CA GLN A 253 13.68 -7.94 -6.13
C GLN A 253 13.06 -7.20 -7.32
N ARG A 254 13.89 -6.83 -8.29
CA ARG A 254 13.37 -6.36 -9.57
C ARG A 254 12.89 -7.58 -10.36
N LEU A 255 11.61 -7.60 -10.69
CA LEU A 255 11.13 -8.43 -11.78
C LEU A 255 11.98 -8.10 -13.00
N ASP A 256 12.51 -9.11 -13.70
CA ASP A 256 13.30 -8.93 -14.93
C ASP A 256 12.41 -8.36 -16.04
N LEU A 257 12.26 -7.06 -16.00
CA LEU A 257 11.59 -6.29 -17.02
C LEU A 257 12.63 -5.87 -18.06
N PRO A 258 12.29 -5.87 -19.37
CA PRO A 258 13.17 -5.33 -20.40
C PRO A 258 13.59 -3.91 -20.00
N ILE A 259 14.89 -3.73 -19.81
CA ILE A 259 15.43 -2.44 -19.37
C ILE A 259 15.40 -1.50 -20.58
N GLU A 260 14.40 -0.63 -20.64
CA GLU A 260 14.46 0.51 -21.57
C GLU A 260 15.74 1.34 -21.34
N PRO A 261 16.41 1.80 -22.39
CA PRO A 261 17.64 2.59 -22.25
C PRO A 261 17.44 3.76 -21.30
N ARG A 262 18.22 3.82 -20.21
CA ARG A 262 18.15 4.85 -19.14
C ARG A 262 18.08 6.29 -19.67
N ARG A 263 18.70 6.56 -20.84
CA ARG A 263 18.77 7.89 -21.44
C ARG A 263 17.42 8.43 -21.91
N LYS A 264 16.53 7.58 -22.45
CA LYS A 264 15.17 8.00 -22.88
C LYS A 264 14.23 8.26 -21.70
N LYS A 265 14.34 7.50 -20.60
CA LYS A 265 13.53 7.71 -19.40
C LYS A 265 13.86 9.03 -18.66
N TRP A 266 15.09 9.54 -18.79
CA TRP A 266 15.51 10.74 -18.07
C TRP A 266 14.89 12.03 -18.61
N LEU A 267 14.66 12.09 -19.92
CA LEU A 267 14.11 13.25 -20.62
C LEU A 267 12.58 13.37 -20.54
N LYS A 268 11.86 12.27 -20.26
CA LYS A 268 10.39 12.28 -20.18
C LYS A 268 9.93 12.71 -18.77
N SER A 269 8.91 13.57 -18.70
CA SER A 269 8.14 13.77 -17.48
C SER A 269 7.43 12.45 -17.13
N MET A 270 7.51 12.02 -15.86
CA MET A 270 6.90 10.77 -15.43
C MET A 270 6.03 11.02 -14.21
N PRO A 271 4.76 10.55 -14.21
CA PRO A 271 3.97 10.52 -13.01
C PRO A 271 4.66 9.62 -11.97
N THR A 272 4.61 10.01 -10.73
CA THR A 272 5.24 9.30 -9.62
C THR A 272 4.33 9.38 -8.41
N ALA A 273 4.07 8.25 -7.76
CA ALA A 273 3.28 8.20 -6.54
C ALA A 273 3.89 9.08 -5.43
N PHE A 274 3.03 9.65 -4.63
CA PHE A 274 3.44 10.42 -3.47
C PHE A 274 3.81 9.45 -2.34
N SER A 275 5.11 9.26 -2.12
CA SER A 275 5.69 8.38 -1.13
C SER A 275 6.78 9.10 -0.36
N MET A 276 6.93 8.82 0.92
CA MET A 276 7.94 9.42 1.80
C MET A 276 9.03 8.45 2.23
N SER A 277 8.79 7.13 2.12
CA SER A 277 9.69 6.08 2.64
C SER A 277 11.12 6.18 2.10
N SER A 278 11.26 6.47 0.82
CA SER A 278 12.56 6.49 0.12
C SER A 278 13.11 7.89 -0.17
N ARG A 279 12.50 8.96 0.37
CA ARG A 279 12.79 10.33 -0.09
C ARG A 279 13.52 11.16 0.95
N ASN A 280 14.28 12.10 0.45
CA ASN A 280 14.84 13.15 1.29
C ASN A 280 13.70 14.08 1.77
N PRO A 281 13.67 14.47 3.06
CA PRO A 281 12.64 15.37 3.63
C PRO A 281 12.39 16.62 2.81
N PHE A 282 13.45 17.19 2.23
CA PHE A 282 13.38 18.39 1.44
C PHE A 282 12.60 18.19 0.11
N ILE A 283 12.84 17.05 -0.59
CA ILE A 283 12.15 16.74 -1.84
C ILE A 283 10.67 16.50 -1.58
N ALA A 284 10.35 15.76 -0.51
CA ALA A 284 8.99 15.52 -0.12
C ALA A 284 8.25 16.81 0.22
N ALA A 285 8.89 17.73 0.96
CA ALA A 285 8.33 19.05 1.26
C ALA A 285 8.07 19.89 0.01
N LEU A 286 8.99 19.85 -0.98
CA LEU A 286 8.78 20.52 -2.27
C LEU A 286 7.60 19.93 -3.06
N ALA A 287 7.50 18.60 -3.13
CA ALA A 287 6.40 17.94 -3.82
C ALA A 287 5.04 18.27 -3.16
N PHE A 288 4.98 18.26 -1.83
CA PHE A 288 3.80 18.64 -1.08
C PHE A 288 3.37 20.10 -1.34
N ARG A 289 4.30 21.03 -1.29
CA ARG A 289 4.03 22.45 -1.55
C ARG A 289 3.58 22.70 -2.99
N ALA A 290 4.13 21.94 -3.93
CA ALA A 290 3.79 22.07 -5.36
C ALA A 290 2.46 21.40 -5.74
N SER A 291 1.85 20.62 -4.86
CA SER A 291 0.55 20.00 -5.11
C SER A 291 -0.57 21.02 -4.93
N ASN A 292 -1.48 21.11 -5.90
CA ASN A 292 -2.69 21.94 -5.82
C ASN A 292 -3.88 21.21 -5.19
N LYS A 293 -3.72 19.92 -4.85
CA LYS A 293 -4.79 19.09 -4.28
C LYS A 293 -5.05 19.49 -2.83
N SER A 294 -6.31 19.47 -2.43
CA SER A 294 -6.75 19.70 -1.05
C SER A 294 -6.66 18.44 -0.20
N LEU A 295 -6.77 17.26 -0.86
CA LEU A 295 -6.54 15.95 -0.26
C LEU A 295 -5.33 15.29 -0.96
N ILE A 296 -4.40 14.76 -0.16
CA ILE A 296 -3.25 14.02 -0.64
C ILE A 296 -3.27 12.62 -0.05
N THR A 297 -3.39 11.62 -0.91
CA THR A 297 -3.27 10.20 -0.53
C THR A 297 -1.84 9.74 -0.78
N ILE A 298 -1.18 9.33 0.29
CA ILE A 298 0.21 8.89 0.29
C ILE A 298 0.24 7.38 0.36
N ILE A 299 1.10 6.75 -0.44
CA ILE A 299 1.40 5.32 -0.33
C ILE A 299 2.82 5.12 0.17
N ASP A 300 2.97 4.28 1.15
CA ASP A 300 4.26 3.83 1.66
C ASP A 300 4.18 2.37 2.14
N HIS A 301 5.34 1.80 2.42
CA HIS A 301 5.47 0.47 2.99
C HIS A 301 6.39 0.55 4.23
N PRO A 302 6.00 0.04 5.39
CA PRO A 302 6.87 0.04 6.57
C PRO A 302 8.23 -0.61 6.30
N LYS A 303 8.26 -1.66 5.47
CA LYS A 303 9.48 -2.35 5.03
C LYS A 303 10.51 -1.43 4.33
N ASP A 304 10.05 -0.32 3.74
CA ASP A 304 10.93 0.62 3.02
C ASP A 304 11.43 1.77 3.89
N PHE A 305 11.05 1.82 5.17
CA PHE A 305 11.38 2.95 6.00
C PHE A 305 12.85 3.03 6.37
N THR A 306 13.31 4.27 6.36
CA THR A 306 14.55 4.72 6.96
C THR A 306 14.20 5.72 8.07
N GLU A 307 15.16 6.03 8.96
CA GLU A 307 14.96 7.09 9.97
C GLU A 307 14.61 8.45 9.35
N ASN A 308 15.06 8.71 8.10
CA ASN A 308 14.71 9.93 7.37
C ASN A 308 13.22 9.94 6.99
N ALA A 309 12.63 8.79 6.63
CA ALA A 309 11.22 8.68 6.33
C ALA A 309 10.36 9.08 7.54
N LEU A 310 10.69 8.58 8.71
CA LEU A 310 9.99 8.92 9.96
C LEU A 310 10.09 10.42 10.28
N SER A 311 11.27 11.03 10.07
CA SER A 311 11.45 12.48 10.25
C SER A 311 10.58 13.30 9.28
N ILE A 312 10.41 12.82 8.04
CA ILE A 312 9.54 13.44 7.04
C ILE A 312 8.09 13.37 7.48
N ILE A 313 7.64 12.21 7.92
CA ILE A 313 6.28 12.00 8.40
C ILE A 313 5.96 13.00 9.51
N LYS A 314 6.80 13.13 10.52
CA LYS A 314 6.64 14.14 11.58
C LYS A 314 6.53 15.57 11.06
N LEU A 315 7.36 15.92 10.07
CA LEU A 315 7.35 17.27 9.49
C LEU A 315 6.04 17.57 8.76
N TYR A 316 5.50 16.57 8.05
CA TYR A 316 4.25 16.71 7.30
C TYR A 316 3.05 16.79 8.21
N MET A 317 2.95 15.88 9.17
CA MET A 317 1.81 15.76 10.06
C MET A 317 1.58 17.01 10.92
N LYS A 318 2.64 17.76 11.23
CA LYS A 318 2.50 19.07 11.93
C LYS A 318 1.70 20.12 11.16
N LYS A 319 1.44 19.90 9.86
CA LYS A 319 0.85 20.89 8.96
C LYS A 319 -0.43 20.44 8.25
N ALA A 320 -0.92 19.24 8.52
CA ALA A 320 -2.09 18.72 7.86
C ALA A 320 -2.88 17.78 8.78
N ASP A 321 -4.21 17.79 8.61
CA ASP A 321 -5.08 16.84 9.29
C ASP A 321 -5.01 15.48 8.59
N SER A 322 -4.76 14.42 9.34
CA SER A 322 -4.88 13.06 8.84
C SER A 322 -6.34 12.61 8.87
N ILE A 323 -6.80 12.03 7.77
CA ILE A 323 -8.11 11.39 7.68
C ILE A 323 -7.95 9.93 7.25
N THR A 324 -8.96 9.13 7.53
CA THR A 324 -8.99 7.70 7.19
C THR A 324 -10.01 7.43 6.08
N TYR A 325 -9.92 6.24 5.45
CA TYR A 325 -10.96 5.79 4.50
C TYR A 325 -12.32 5.65 5.18
N HIS A 326 -12.36 5.30 6.46
CA HIS A 326 -13.60 5.28 7.23
C HIS A 326 -14.23 6.68 7.36
N ASP A 327 -13.43 7.73 7.59
CA ASP A 327 -13.92 9.11 7.62
C ASP A 327 -14.51 9.55 6.26
N ILE A 328 -14.01 8.98 5.15
CA ILE A 328 -14.59 9.19 3.82
C ILE A 328 -15.90 8.43 3.70
N LYS A 329 -15.92 7.12 4.04
CA LYS A 329 -17.14 6.29 3.99
C LYS A 329 -18.31 6.92 4.74
N GLN A 330 -18.06 7.51 5.90
CA GLN A 330 -19.12 8.16 6.70
C GLN A 330 -19.74 9.41 6.02
N LYS A 331 -19.14 9.91 4.95
CA LYS A 331 -19.60 11.10 4.21
C LYS A 331 -20.21 10.77 2.84
N LEU A 332 -20.22 9.49 2.45
CA LEU A 332 -20.83 8.98 1.21
C LEU A 332 -22.33 8.86 1.32
#